data_c4d94a79c2a348e2585b3b5c1ff958e6
#
_entry.id   c4d94a79c2a348e2585b3b5c1ff958e6
#
_cell.length_a   1.000
_cell.length_b   1.000
_cell.length_c   1.000
_cell.angle_alpha   90.00
_cell.angle_beta   90.00
_cell.angle_gamma   90.00
#
_symmetry.space_group_name_H-M   'P 1'
#
loop_
_entity.id
_entity.type
_entity.pdbx_description
1 polymer ?
#
loop_
_entity_poly.entity_id
_entity_poly.type
_entity_poly.pdbx_seq_one_letter_code
_entity_poly.pdbx_strand_id
1 'polypeptide(L)'
;MTTARISKILKTAIPITIACVLFASGCSAMAQSTPAQSHEGHCSNRTLSGEYGCSVQGFLLNIPGLPPEATFVGVTTSTFDGKGNLTGTEHVVVNGSSFNPGFDANSGTYSVNPDCTEAAVVNTPNSPVPLNLYFVIVDDGREFRQALNTDALLTVCKRIKW
;
A
#
# COMPACT_ATOMS: atom_id res chain seq x y z
N MET A 1 -39.94 -41.14 29.60
CA MET A 1 -41.18 -40.81 30.34
C MET A 1 -41.48 -39.35 30.13
N THR A 2 -42.54 -39.16 29.48
CA THR A 2 -43.77 -38.41 29.61
C THR A 2 -43.72 -37.06 28.91
N THR A 3 -44.30 -37.04 27.81
CA THR A 3 -45.64 -36.68 27.27
C THR A 3 -45.82 -35.21 26.87
N ALA A 4 -46.20 -35.17 25.63
CA ALA A 4 -46.76 -34.09 24.84
C ALA A 4 -47.84 -33.24 25.53
N ARG A 5 -48.04 -32.01 25.04
CA ARG A 5 -49.39 -31.44 24.84
C ARG A 5 -49.43 -30.51 23.65
N ILE A 6 -50.28 -30.88 22.73
CA ILE A 6 -50.79 -30.16 21.58
C ILE A 6 -51.84 -29.16 22.09
N SER A 7 -51.90 -27.97 21.54
CA SER A 7 -53.11 -27.15 21.59
C SER A 7 -53.37 -26.49 20.24
N LYS A 8 -54.45 -26.93 19.61
CA LYS A 8 -55.15 -26.36 18.43
C LYS A 8 -56.06 -25.22 18.87
N ILE A 9 -56.16 -24.18 18.06
CA ILE A 9 -57.32 -23.29 17.90
C ILE A 9 -56.94 -22.31 16.79
N LEU A 10 -57.70 -21.84 15.84
CA LEU A 10 -59.00 -22.02 15.26
C LEU A 10 -59.05 -21.10 14.03
N LYS A 11 -59.72 -21.56 13.00
CA LYS A 11 -59.93 -20.88 11.71
C LYS A 11 -60.78 -19.62 11.85
N THR A 12 -60.48 -18.55 11.11
CA THR A 12 -61.50 -17.68 10.54
C THR A 12 -61.04 -17.15 9.21
N ALA A 13 -61.75 -17.50 8.15
CA ALA A 13 -61.59 -17.03 6.80
C ALA A 13 -62.52 -15.83 6.61
N ILE A 14 -62.01 -14.78 5.98
CA ILE A 14 -62.82 -13.68 5.39
C ILE A 14 -62.32 -13.44 3.96
N PRO A 15 -63.16 -13.59 2.94
CA PRO A 15 -62.78 -13.25 1.58
C PRO A 15 -63.11 -11.76 1.32
N ILE A 16 -62.10 -10.99 0.97
CA ILE A 16 -62.32 -9.67 0.37
C ILE A 16 -61.73 -9.68 -1.06
N THR A 17 -62.64 -9.78 -2.01
CA THR A 17 -62.37 -9.55 -3.41
C THR A 17 -62.25 -8.06 -3.65
N ILE A 18 -61.04 -7.57 -4.03
CA ILE A 18 -60.87 -6.23 -4.57
C ILE A 18 -60.11 -6.35 -5.90
N ALA A 19 -60.75 -5.80 -6.93
CA ALA A 19 -60.30 -5.77 -8.31
C ALA A 19 -58.97 -5.05 -8.47
N CYS A 20 -57.97 -5.75 -9.07
CA CYS A 20 -56.72 -5.13 -9.49
C CYS A 20 -56.92 -4.43 -10.84
N VAL A 21 -56.77 -3.12 -10.85
CA VAL A 21 -56.52 -2.34 -12.04
C VAL A 21 -55.05 -2.43 -12.38
N LEU A 22 -54.71 -3.02 -13.53
CA LEU A 22 -53.37 -3.09 -14.10
C LEU A 22 -52.95 -1.71 -14.61
N PHE A 23 -52.07 -1.01 -13.89
CA PHE A 23 -51.22 0.02 -14.47
C PHE A 23 -49.85 -0.57 -14.70
N ALA A 24 -49.58 -0.98 -15.92
CA ALA A 24 -48.27 -1.26 -16.40
C ALA A 24 -47.51 0.07 -16.62
N SER A 25 -46.88 0.59 -15.58
CA SER A 25 -45.88 1.65 -15.71
C SER A 25 -44.50 1.01 -15.80
N GLY A 26 -43.98 0.88 -17.02
CA GLY A 26 -42.62 0.47 -17.27
C GLY A 26 -41.63 1.47 -16.67
N CYS A 27 -41.11 1.18 -15.50
CA CYS A 27 -39.95 1.87 -14.94
C CYS A 27 -38.70 1.24 -15.54
N SER A 28 -38.24 1.78 -16.68
CA SER A 28 -36.88 1.52 -17.16
C SER A 28 -35.93 2.09 -16.14
N ALA A 29 -35.41 1.24 -15.25
CA ALA A 29 -34.28 1.57 -14.42
C ALA A 29 -33.08 1.76 -15.35
N MET A 30 -32.85 3.00 -15.79
CA MET A 30 -31.53 3.35 -16.30
C MET A 30 -30.54 3.17 -15.15
N ALA A 31 -29.73 2.12 -15.25
CA ALA A 31 -28.54 1.99 -14.44
C ALA A 31 -27.67 3.21 -14.75
N GLN A 32 -27.75 4.22 -13.91
CA GLN A 32 -26.77 5.29 -13.88
C GLN A 32 -25.47 4.64 -13.46
N SER A 33 -24.61 4.37 -14.46
CA SER A 33 -23.20 4.15 -14.19
C SER A 33 -22.70 5.42 -13.51
N THR A 34 -22.56 5.35 -12.19
CA THR A 34 -21.82 6.37 -11.44
C THR A 34 -20.46 6.47 -12.12
N PRO A 35 -20.08 7.63 -12.67
CA PRO A 35 -18.72 7.78 -13.16
C PRO A 35 -17.81 7.43 -11.98
N ALA A 36 -16.86 6.52 -12.22
CA ALA A 36 -15.80 6.27 -11.25
C ALA A 36 -15.25 7.65 -10.90
N GLN A 37 -15.43 8.07 -9.63
CA GLN A 37 -14.77 9.27 -9.14
C GLN A 37 -13.29 9.04 -9.36
N SER A 38 -12.74 9.71 -10.36
CA SER A 38 -11.31 9.91 -10.44
C SER A 38 -10.97 10.57 -9.10
N HIS A 39 -10.29 9.84 -8.23
CA HIS A 39 -9.61 10.45 -7.11
C HIS A 39 -8.63 11.45 -7.74
N GLU A 40 -9.04 12.72 -7.81
CA GLU A 40 -8.09 13.79 -8.10
C GLU A 40 -7.00 13.63 -7.05
N GLY A 41 -5.80 13.28 -7.52
CA GLY A 41 -4.71 12.91 -6.65
C GLY A 41 -4.37 14.08 -5.73
N HIS A 42 -4.47 13.85 -4.45
CA HIS A 42 -4.19 14.85 -3.41
C HIS A 42 -2.78 14.70 -2.83
N CYS A 43 -1.93 13.84 -3.44
CA CYS A 43 -0.58 13.63 -2.96
C CYS A 43 0.38 14.75 -3.40
N SER A 44 1.36 14.99 -2.56
CA SER A 44 2.47 15.91 -2.78
C SER A 44 3.65 15.51 -1.89
N ASN A 45 4.79 16.15 -2.02
CA ASN A 45 5.95 15.89 -1.13
C ASN A 45 5.59 15.99 0.35
N ARG A 46 4.63 16.82 0.74
CA ARG A 46 4.15 16.95 2.13
C ARG A 46 3.44 15.70 2.63
N THR A 47 2.88 14.89 1.76
CA THR A 47 2.20 13.63 2.11
C THR A 47 3.16 12.67 2.80
N LEU A 48 4.45 12.69 2.44
CA LEU A 48 5.49 11.88 3.07
C LEU A 48 6.29 12.59 4.17
N SER A 49 5.92 13.80 4.59
CA SER A 49 6.65 14.47 5.68
C SER A 49 6.64 13.63 6.96
N GLY A 50 7.81 13.39 7.56
CA GLY A 50 7.98 12.60 8.79
C GLY A 50 9.01 11.48 8.68
N GLU A 51 9.08 10.65 9.72
CA GLU A 51 10.03 9.54 9.83
C GLU A 51 9.31 8.19 9.62
N TYR A 52 9.94 7.31 8.84
CA TYR A 52 9.45 5.98 8.48
C TYR A 52 10.45 4.92 8.87
N GLY A 53 9.95 3.78 9.37
CA GLY A 53 10.71 2.55 9.51
C GLY A 53 10.36 1.61 8.37
N CYS A 54 11.39 1.06 7.72
CA CYS A 54 11.22 0.22 6.54
C CYS A 54 11.89 -1.14 6.72
N SER A 55 11.28 -2.14 6.09
CA SER A 55 11.90 -3.44 5.83
C SER A 55 12.06 -3.65 4.33
N VAL A 56 13.22 -4.10 3.90
CA VAL A 56 13.54 -4.42 2.52
C VAL A 56 13.99 -5.86 2.40
N GLN A 57 13.52 -6.55 1.38
CA GLN A 57 13.91 -7.93 1.09
C GLN A 57 13.80 -8.26 -0.39
N GLY A 58 14.59 -9.24 -0.82
CA GLY A 58 14.57 -9.74 -2.19
C GLY A 58 15.92 -10.23 -2.66
N PHE A 59 16.24 -9.94 -3.92
CA PHE A 59 17.46 -10.39 -4.57
C PHE A 59 18.12 -9.23 -5.32
N LEU A 60 19.45 -9.14 -5.15
CA LEU A 60 20.30 -8.37 -6.04
C LEU A 60 20.61 -9.23 -7.27
N LEU A 61 20.46 -8.64 -8.45
CA LEU A 61 20.56 -9.37 -9.72
C LEU A 61 21.83 -9.00 -10.48
N ASN A 62 22.66 -10.00 -10.81
CA ASN A 62 23.84 -9.85 -11.66
C ASN A 62 24.85 -8.78 -11.18
N ILE A 63 24.98 -8.59 -9.87
CA ILE A 63 25.95 -7.66 -9.29
C ILE A 63 27.36 -8.28 -9.41
N PRO A 64 28.35 -7.57 -9.98
CA PRO A 64 29.72 -8.07 -10.08
C PRO A 64 30.29 -8.48 -8.71
N GLY A 65 30.83 -9.69 -8.63
CA GLY A 65 31.40 -10.23 -7.39
C GLY A 65 30.41 -10.94 -6.48
N LEU A 66 29.11 -10.96 -6.82
CA LEU A 66 28.07 -11.73 -6.14
C LEU A 66 27.54 -12.85 -7.04
N PRO A 67 26.86 -13.86 -6.48
CA PRO A 67 26.07 -14.81 -7.28
C PRO A 67 25.04 -14.08 -8.16
N PRO A 68 24.59 -14.68 -9.28
CA PRO A 68 23.60 -14.06 -10.17
C PRO A 68 22.31 -13.59 -9.49
N GLU A 69 21.93 -14.28 -8.40
CA GLU A 69 20.86 -13.90 -7.48
C GLU A 69 21.42 -13.93 -6.06
N ALA A 70 21.74 -12.77 -5.52
CA ALA A 70 22.19 -12.64 -4.14
C ALA A 70 21.05 -12.23 -3.24
N THR A 71 20.81 -12.96 -2.15
CA THR A 71 19.77 -12.60 -1.18
C THR A 71 20.07 -11.25 -0.55
N PHE A 72 19.06 -10.41 -0.41
CA PHE A 72 19.14 -9.10 0.21
C PHE A 72 18.07 -8.96 1.29
N VAL A 73 18.47 -8.59 2.49
CA VAL A 73 17.56 -8.25 3.59
C VAL A 73 18.10 -7.03 4.30
N GLY A 74 17.23 -6.09 4.65
CA GLY A 74 17.65 -4.91 5.38
C GLY A 74 16.51 -4.25 6.14
N VAL A 75 16.93 -3.36 7.04
CA VAL A 75 16.05 -2.42 7.74
C VAL A 75 16.60 -1.02 7.55
N THR A 76 15.70 -0.05 7.34
CA THR A 76 16.10 1.34 7.16
C THR A 76 15.20 2.27 7.96
N THR A 77 15.70 3.45 8.32
CA THR A 77 14.87 4.61 8.63
C THR A 77 14.96 5.60 7.48
N SER A 78 13.89 6.31 7.21
CA SER A 78 13.86 7.38 6.20
C SER A 78 13.08 8.57 6.74
N THR A 79 13.71 9.73 6.77
CA THR A 79 13.10 10.99 7.18
C THR A 79 12.90 11.88 5.97
N PHE A 80 11.65 12.20 5.67
CA PHE A 80 11.25 13.06 4.56
C PHE A 80 10.91 14.46 5.08
N ASP A 81 11.49 15.51 4.48
CA ASP A 81 11.30 16.90 4.91
C ASP A 81 10.01 17.56 4.40
N GLY A 82 9.24 16.86 3.57
CA GLY A 82 8.04 17.39 2.93
C GLY A 82 8.32 18.38 1.78
N LYS A 83 9.60 18.59 1.42
CA LYS A 83 10.03 19.55 0.39
C LYS A 83 10.81 18.90 -0.75
N GLY A 84 11.10 17.60 -0.65
CA GLY A 84 11.80 16.84 -1.69
C GLY A 84 13.17 16.33 -1.27
N ASN A 85 13.57 16.46 0.02
CA ASN A 85 14.80 15.87 0.50
C ASN A 85 14.49 14.75 1.51
N LEU A 86 15.33 13.71 1.49
CA LEU A 86 15.29 12.62 2.44
C LEU A 86 16.68 12.36 3.02
N THR A 87 16.68 11.90 4.26
CA THR A 87 17.85 11.37 4.96
C THR A 87 17.44 10.10 5.69
N GLY A 88 18.39 9.24 6.00
CA GLY A 88 18.06 8.01 6.73
C GLY A 88 19.27 7.25 7.16
N THR A 89 19.00 6.06 7.69
CA THR A 89 20.03 5.08 8.02
C THR A 89 19.58 3.70 7.56
N GLU A 90 20.52 2.84 7.24
CA GLU A 90 20.26 1.49 6.78
C GLU A 90 21.21 0.47 7.39
N HIS A 91 20.71 -0.73 7.63
CA HIS A 91 21.54 -1.91 7.90
C HIS A 91 21.11 -3.01 6.95
N VAL A 92 22.04 -3.48 6.13
CA VAL A 92 21.79 -4.45 5.06
C VAL A 92 22.67 -5.69 5.19
N VAL A 93 22.09 -6.82 4.82
CA VAL A 93 22.73 -8.14 4.82
C VAL A 93 22.55 -8.75 3.43
N VAL A 94 23.68 -9.13 2.82
CA VAL A 94 23.73 -9.77 1.50
C VAL A 94 24.33 -11.16 1.66
N ASN A 95 23.61 -12.20 1.23
CA ASN A 95 24.02 -13.61 1.37
C ASN A 95 24.48 -13.97 2.81
N GLY A 96 23.80 -13.44 3.82
CA GLY A 96 24.10 -13.70 5.23
C GLY A 96 25.28 -12.90 5.80
N SER A 97 25.85 -11.95 5.03
CA SER A 97 26.94 -11.10 5.50
C SER A 97 26.54 -9.64 5.44
N SER A 98 26.75 -8.89 6.52
CA SER A 98 26.57 -7.43 6.50
C SER A 98 27.84 -6.74 6.03
N PHE A 99 27.69 -5.62 5.32
CA PHE A 99 28.82 -4.80 4.90
C PHE A 99 29.43 -4.02 6.07
N ASN A 100 28.59 -3.65 7.05
CA ASN A 100 28.99 -2.88 8.22
C ASN A 100 28.30 -3.46 9.47
N PRO A 101 28.96 -3.51 10.63
CA PRO A 101 28.35 -3.98 11.87
C PRO A 101 27.27 -3.03 12.44
N GLY A 102 27.18 -1.79 11.94
CA GLY A 102 26.23 -0.75 12.39
C GLY A 102 25.22 -0.34 11.33
N PHE A 103 24.69 0.86 11.49
CA PHE A 103 23.86 1.52 10.52
C PHE A 103 24.66 2.52 9.70
N ASP A 104 24.50 2.48 8.40
CA ASP A 104 25.09 3.43 7.45
C ASP A 104 24.11 4.57 7.16
N ALA A 105 24.61 5.79 7.10
CA ALA A 105 23.82 6.95 6.73
C ALA A 105 23.56 6.99 5.22
N ASN A 106 22.33 7.36 4.84
CA ASN A 106 21.97 7.63 3.46
C ASN A 106 21.28 8.99 3.32
N SER A 107 21.22 9.49 2.09
CA SER A 107 20.54 10.74 1.77
C SER A 107 20.09 10.77 0.32
N GLY A 108 19.12 11.61 0.00
CA GLY A 108 18.63 11.69 -1.36
C GLY A 108 17.58 12.76 -1.57
N THR A 109 16.99 12.72 -2.76
CA THR A 109 15.87 13.57 -3.13
C THR A 109 14.69 12.73 -3.60
N TYR A 110 13.48 13.29 -3.49
CA TYR A 110 12.26 12.62 -3.93
C TYR A 110 11.26 13.62 -4.52
N SER A 111 10.32 13.09 -5.30
CA SER A 111 9.23 13.88 -5.89
C SER A 111 7.95 13.05 -5.94
N VAL A 112 6.89 13.55 -5.33
CA VAL A 112 5.57 12.91 -5.27
C VAL A 112 4.65 13.51 -6.33
N ASN A 113 4.07 12.64 -7.16
CA ASN A 113 3.06 12.99 -8.14
C ASN A 113 1.67 13.10 -7.49
N PRO A 114 0.73 13.87 -8.09
CA PRO A 114 -0.64 13.97 -7.59
C PRO A 114 -1.38 12.63 -7.48
N ASP A 115 -1.05 11.63 -8.29
CA ASP A 115 -1.62 10.28 -8.28
C ASP A 115 -1.05 9.36 -7.18
N CYS A 116 -0.24 9.92 -6.26
CA CYS A 116 0.41 9.20 -5.16
C CYS A 116 1.51 8.21 -5.60
N THR A 117 1.98 8.31 -6.83
CA THR A 117 3.25 7.69 -7.24
C THR A 117 4.41 8.61 -6.92
N GLU A 118 5.59 8.05 -6.76
CA GLU A 118 6.79 8.79 -6.38
C GLU A 118 8.04 8.20 -7.03
N ALA A 119 9.04 9.06 -7.25
CA ALA A 119 10.39 8.66 -7.59
C ALA A 119 11.39 9.30 -6.63
N ALA A 120 12.40 8.54 -6.22
CA ALA A 120 13.51 9.05 -5.42
C ALA A 120 14.87 8.59 -5.97
N VAL A 121 15.88 9.40 -5.68
CA VAL A 121 17.28 9.08 -5.92
C VAL A 121 18.00 9.10 -4.58
N VAL A 122 18.56 7.96 -4.18
CA VAL A 122 19.21 7.77 -2.87
C VAL A 122 20.68 7.42 -3.04
N ASN A 123 21.53 8.13 -2.30
CA ASN A 123 22.94 7.85 -2.17
C ASN A 123 23.20 7.11 -0.85
N THR A 124 23.91 6.00 -0.94
CA THR A 124 24.31 5.17 0.20
C THR A 124 25.75 4.70 0.01
N PRO A 125 26.54 4.55 1.07
CA PRO A 125 27.89 3.98 0.96
C PRO A 125 27.91 2.52 0.50
N ASN A 126 26.76 1.81 0.60
CA ASN A 126 26.63 0.42 0.18
C ASN A 126 26.38 0.25 -1.34
N SER A 127 26.29 1.34 -2.09
CA SER A 127 26.17 1.33 -3.56
C SER A 127 27.12 2.34 -4.19
N PRO A 128 27.91 1.93 -5.21
CA PRO A 128 28.81 2.85 -5.93
C PRO A 128 28.08 3.85 -6.84
N VAL A 129 26.78 3.66 -7.05
CA VAL A 129 25.92 4.51 -7.87
C VAL A 129 24.64 4.87 -7.12
N PRO A 130 24.02 6.03 -7.42
CA PRO A 130 22.75 6.38 -6.83
C PRO A 130 21.68 5.33 -7.14
N LEU A 131 20.85 5.01 -6.16
CA LEU A 131 19.71 4.10 -6.28
C LEU A 131 18.49 4.86 -6.78
N ASN A 132 17.87 4.40 -7.86
CA ASN A 132 16.62 4.93 -8.36
C ASN A 132 15.47 4.09 -7.83
N LEU A 133 14.62 4.68 -7.04
CA LEU A 133 13.52 4.04 -6.32
C LEU A 133 12.18 4.57 -6.83
N TYR A 134 11.19 3.70 -6.92
CA TYR A 134 9.82 4.04 -7.28
C TYR A 134 8.86 3.58 -6.18
N PHE A 135 7.98 4.47 -5.75
CA PHE A 135 7.09 4.25 -4.60
C PHE A 135 5.63 4.40 -5.01
N VAL A 136 4.79 3.74 -4.24
CA VAL A 136 3.35 4.01 -4.19
C VAL A 136 2.99 4.34 -2.75
N ILE A 137 2.41 5.51 -2.54
CA ILE A 137 1.95 5.97 -1.24
C ILE A 137 0.57 5.37 -0.99
N VAL A 138 0.37 4.79 0.17
CA VAL A 138 -0.90 4.22 0.61
C VAL A 138 -1.23 4.70 2.02
N ASP A 139 -2.45 4.42 2.49
CA ASP A 139 -2.89 4.72 3.85
C ASP A 139 -2.67 6.20 4.25
N ASP A 140 -3.04 7.14 3.35
CA ASP A 140 -2.90 8.59 3.55
C ASP A 140 -1.47 9.03 3.94
N GLY A 141 -0.47 8.41 3.35
CA GLY A 141 0.94 8.68 3.63
C GLY A 141 1.47 8.05 4.92
N ARG A 142 0.73 7.17 5.57
CA ARG A 142 1.21 6.41 6.73
C ARG A 142 2.06 5.21 6.35
N GLU A 143 1.87 4.71 5.13
CA GLU A 143 2.64 3.62 4.56
C GLU A 143 3.01 3.96 3.11
N PHE A 144 4.15 3.48 2.64
CA PHE A 144 4.47 3.41 1.23
C PHE A 144 5.17 2.10 0.89
N ARG A 145 5.08 1.71 -0.37
CA ARG A 145 5.72 0.51 -0.91
C ARG A 145 6.64 0.91 -2.04
N GLN A 146 7.83 0.31 -2.07
CA GLN A 146 8.91 0.73 -2.95
C GLN A 146 9.49 -0.46 -3.69
N ALA A 147 9.87 -0.21 -4.94
CA ALA A 147 10.69 -1.10 -5.75
C ALA A 147 11.95 -0.37 -6.21
N LEU A 148 13.04 -1.12 -6.36
CA LEU A 148 14.26 -0.65 -7.00
C LEU A 148 14.19 -0.92 -8.51
N ASN A 149 14.80 -0.03 -9.31
CA ASN A 149 14.69 -0.10 -10.77
C ASN A 149 15.43 -1.29 -11.40
N THR A 150 16.47 -1.81 -10.74
CA THR A 150 17.42 -2.78 -11.32
C THR A 150 17.41 -4.14 -10.65
N ASP A 151 16.78 -4.28 -9.48
CA ASP A 151 16.84 -5.47 -8.64
C ASP A 151 15.44 -5.95 -8.23
N ALA A 152 15.33 -7.23 -7.88
CA ALA A 152 14.08 -7.80 -7.40
C ALA A 152 13.90 -7.54 -5.89
N LEU A 153 13.84 -6.26 -5.50
CA LEU A 153 13.68 -5.82 -4.11
C LEU A 153 12.30 -5.23 -3.86
N LEU A 154 11.68 -5.64 -2.78
CA LEU A 154 10.45 -5.04 -2.25
C LEU A 154 10.72 -4.42 -0.89
N THR A 155 10.31 -3.17 -0.72
CA THR A 155 10.38 -2.45 0.55
C THR A 155 8.98 -2.06 1.01
N VAL A 156 8.72 -2.23 2.30
CA VAL A 156 7.50 -1.73 2.95
C VAL A 156 7.93 -0.79 4.06
N CYS A 157 7.42 0.43 4.03
CA CYS A 157 7.73 1.49 4.98
C CYS A 157 6.48 1.94 5.71
N LYS A 158 6.58 2.10 7.02
CA LYS A 158 5.50 2.63 7.87
C LYS A 158 5.99 3.83 8.65
N ARG A 159 5.13 4.84 8.75
CA ARG A 159 5.42 6.03 9.52
C ARG A 159 5.56 5.70 10.99
N ILE A 160 6.65 6.17 11.62
CA ILE A 160 6.95 5.98 13.04
C ILE A 160 6.91 7.30 13.81
N LYS A 161 7.12 8.43 13.13
CA LYS A 161 7.02 9.78 13.70
C LYS A 161 6.52 10.79 12.67
N TRP A 162 5.89 11.84 13.17
CA TRP A 162 5.37 13.00 12.41
C TRP A 162 6.36 14.15 12.41
#